data_30407d99a6d2e9dbe52730d55602346d
#
_entry.id   30407d99a6d2e9dbe52730d55602346d
#
_cell.length_a   1.000
_cell.length_b   1.000
_cell.length_c   1.000
_cell.angle_alpha   90.00
_cell.angle_beta   90.00
_cell.angle_gamma   90.00
#
_symmetry.space_group_name_H-M   'P 1'
#
loop_
_entity.id
_entity.type
_entity.pdbx_description
1 polymer ?
#
loop_
_entity_poly.entity_id
_entity_poly.type
_entity_poly.pdbx_seq_one_letter_code
_entity_poly.pdbx_strand_id
1 'polypeptide(L)'
;MRLYISRHGESEANVQQVYSNGLGVHGLTEVGRQQAAELAEHLRGISFAALYCSPVLRAVQTATIVAERLGLTWQIENGLREYDVGILEGRAYDEETDRIYWHVTRQWMEEMNWDARMEGGESCNDIAARFMPFIRRLEDRYGETDANVLLISHGGTLRCMLPLLFSNVDHAYALTASFSYASCIVAERQGDAWVCLRWGKDVFS
;
A
#
# COMPACT_ATOMS: atom_id res chain seq x y z
N MET A 1 18.15 -6.92 -3.02
CA MET A 1 17.26 -6.42 -1.94
C MET A 1 15.85 -6.99 -2.10
N ARG A 2 15.09 -7.06 -0.98
CA ARG A 2 13.68 -7.46 -0.99
C ARG A 2 12.79 -6.38 -0.38
N LEU A 3 11.61 -6.21 -0.94
CA LEU A 3 10.53 -5.41 -0.36
C LEU A 3 9.48 -6.33 0.27
N TYR A 4 9.14 -6.03 1.49
CA TYR A 4 7.99 -6.57 2.20
C TYR A 4 6.96 -5.43 2.27
N ILE A 5 5.84 -5.57 1.59
CA ILE A 5 4.89 -4.50 1.39
C ILE A 5 3.57 -4.92 2.01
N SER A 6 3.09 -4.17 2.99
CA SER A 6 1.85 -4.50 3.71
C SER A 6 0.82 -3.38 3.61
N ARG A 7 -0.44 -3.78 3.51
CA ARG A 7 -1.58 -2.90 3.77
C ARG A 7 -1.71 -2.71 5.28
N HIS A 8 -2.14 -1.52 5.72
CA HIS A 8 -2.48 -1.27 7.13
C HIS A 8 -3.55 -2.26 7.65
N GLY A 9 -3.65 -2.44 8.96
CA GLY A 9 -4.72 -3.17 9.63
C GLY A 9 -6.08 -2.51 9.42
N GLU A 10 -7.17 -3.22 9.74
CA GLU A 10 -8.53 -2.69 9.65
C GLU A 10 -8.65 -1.37 10.39
N SER A 11 -9.32 -0.37 9.80
CA SER A 11 -9.53 0.96 10.38
C SER A 11 -11.01 1.26 10.57
N GLU A 12 -11.28 2.27 11.40
CA GLU A 12 -12.65 2.78 11.62
C GLU A 12 -13.34 3.17 10.30
N ALA A 13 -12.60 3.77 9.35
CA ALA A 13 -13.15 4.10 8.03
C ALA A 13 -13.61 2.86 7.26
N ASN A 14 -12.88 1.74 7.38
CA ASN A 14 -13.26 0.50 6.72
C ASN A 14 -14.56 -0.08 7.30
N VAL A 15 -14.73 -0.02 8.62
CA VAL A 15 -15.96 -0.50 9.29
C VAL A 15 -17.14 0.43 9.01
N GLN A 16 -16.89 1.74 9.00
CA GLN A 16 -17.91 2.75 8.71
C GLN A 16 -18.26 2.85 7.21
N GLN A 17 -17.47 2.17 6.36
CA GLN A 17 -17.59 2.21 4.90
C GLN A 17 -17.60 3.65 4.37
N VAL A 18 -16.56 4.42 4.75
CA VAL A 18 -16.36 5.80 4.29
C VAL A 18 -15.03 5.95 3.56
N TYR A 19 -15.00 6.79 2.54
CA TYR A 19 -13.76 7.23 1.91
C TYR A 19 -13.01 8.13 2.88
N SER A 20 -11.80 7.76 3.27
CA SER A 20 -11.02 8.51 4.26
C SER A 20 -9.53 8.37 4.00
N ASN A 21 -8.96 9.42 3.41
CA ASN A 21 -7.54 9.50 3.09
C ASN A 21 -6.84 10.63 3.84
N GLY A 22 -7.60 11.38 4.63
CA GLY A 22 -7.09 12.42 5.54
C GLY A 22 -6.11 11.86 6.58
N LEU A 23 -5.09 12.66 6.94
CA LEU A 23 -3.93 12.19 7.71
C LEU A 23 -4.27 11.76 9.14
N GLY A 24 -5.15 12.46 9.82
CA GLY A 24 -5.39 12.32 11.28
C GLY A 24 -6.73 11.70 11.67
N VAL A 25 -7.50 11.18 10.72
CA VAL A 25 -8.85 10.66 10.93
C VAL A 25 -8.85 9.13 10.78
N HIS A 26 -9.74 8.47 11.49
CA HIS A 26 -9.98 7.02 11.42
C HIS A 26 -8.73 6.16 11.67
N GLY A 27 -8.47 5.90 12.93
CA GLY A 27 -7.43 5.00 13.41
C GLY A 27 -7.76 3.52 13.17
N LEU A 28 -6.87 2.64 13.64
CA LEU A 28 -7.11 1.20 13.65
C LEU A 28 -8.24 0.85 14.61
N THR A 29 -9.08 -0.10 14.23
CA THR A 29 -9.97 -0.81 15.14
C THR A 29 -9.15 -1.72 16.07
N GLU A 30 -9.79 -2.30 17.07
CA GLU A 30 -9.14 -3.33 17.90
C GLU A 30 -8.74 -4.55 17.06
N VAL A 31 -9.57 -4.95 16.11
CA VAL A 31 -9.26 -6.00 15.12
C VAL A 31 -8.04 -5.60 14.28
N GLY A 32 -7.97 -4.34 13.83
CA GLY A 32 -6.82 -3.85 13.07
C GLY A 32 -5.52 -3.85 13.87
N ARG A 33 -5.57 -3.56 15.18
CA ARG A 33 -4.40 -3.67 16.09
C ARG A 33 -3.94 -5.11 16.24
N GLN A 34 -4.88 -6.04 16.39
CA GLN A 34 -4.60 -7.47 16.43
C GLN A 34 -3.95 -7.95 15.11
N GLN A 35 -4.48 -7.54 13.96
CA GLN A 35 -3.92 -7.85 12.63
C GLN A 35 -2.48 -7.32 12.48
N ALA A 36 -2.21 -6.10 12.95
CA ALA A 36 -0.85 -5.54 12.95
C ALA A 36 0.11 -6.36 13.84
N ALA A 37 -0.37 -6.83 14.99
CA ALA A 37 0.39 -7.70 15.86
C ALA A 37 0.70 -9.05 15.21
N GLU A 38 -0.26 -9.65 14.54
CA GLU A 38 -0.10 -10.90 13.78
C GLU A 38 0.87 -10.74 12.60
N LEU A 39 0.82 -9.60 11.88
CA LEU A 39 1.80 -9.27 10.85
C LEU A 39 3.23 -9.30 11.43
N ALA A 40 3.45 -8.68 12.58
CA ALA A 40 4.76 -8.69 13.23
C ALA A 40 5.22 -10.12 13.57
N GLU A 41 4.32 -10.98 14.07
CA GLU A 41 4.65 -12.38 14.32
C GLU A 41 5.02 -13.15 13.04
N HIS A 42 4.31 -12.93 11.94
CA HIS A 42 4.65 -13.52 10.64
C HIS A 42 6.00 -13.04 10.07
N LEU A 43 6.42 -11.83 10.44
CA LEU A 43 7.71 -11.25 10.02
C LEU A 43 8.83 -11.53 11.01
N ARG A 44 8.56 -12.22 12.13
CA ARG A 44 9.56 -12.57 13.14
C ARG A 44 10.70 -13.40 12.54
N GLY A 45 11.92 -13.06 12.89
CA GLY A 45 13.13 -13.72 12.40
C GLY A 45 13.65 -13.17 11.05
N ILE A 46 12.92 -12.25 10.40
CA ILE A 46 13.42 -11.52 9.26
C ILE A 46 14.15 -10.26 9.76
N SER A 47 15.40 -10.09 9.35
CA SER A 47 16.16 -8.87 9.66
C SER A 47 15.78 -7.78 8.65
N PHE A 48 15.26 -6.65 9.12
CA PHE A 48 14.92 -5.50 8.30
C PHE A 48 15.93 -4.38 8.46
N ALA A 49 16.40 -3.83 7.33
CA ALA A 49 17.28 -2.66 7.30
C ALA A 49 16.52 -1.34 7.54
N ALA A 50 15.23 -1.31 7.19
CA ALA A 50 14.37 -0.15 7.38
C ALA A 50 12.89 -0.52 7.36
N LEU A 51 12.06 0.32 8.01
CA LEU A 51 10.62 0.34 7.93
C LEU A 51 10.14 1.74 7.58
N TYR A 52 9.37 1.84 6.50
CA TYR A 52 8.71 3.08 6.08
C TYR A 52 7.20 2.92 6.11
N CYS A 53 6.49 3.98 6.47
CA CYS A 53 5.04 3.96 6.46
C CYS A 53 4.43 5.23 5.89
N SER A 54 3.22 5.10 5.38
CA SER A 54 2.35 6.21 5.02
C SER A 54 2.13 7.13 6.22
N PRO A 55 1.97 8.46 6.03
CA PRO A 55 1.63 9.40 7.10
C PRO A 55 0.19 9.27 7.62
N VAL A 56 -0.67 8.50 6.98
CA VAL A 56 -2.08 8.32 7.40
C VAL A 56 -2.16 7.50 8.68
N LEU A 57 -2.96 7.96 9.65
CA LEU A 57 -2.99 7.48 11.04
C LEU A 57 -3.02 5.95 11.15
N ARG A 58 -3.90 5.26 10.42
CA ARG A 58 -4.02 3.79 10.45
C ARG A 58 -2.74 3.07 10.01
N ALA A 59 -1.99 3.64 9.06
CA ALA A 59 -0.70 3.09 8.62
C ALA A 59 0.40 3.37 9.65
N VAL A 60 0.42 4.56 10.24
CA VAL A 60 1.32 4.92 11.34
C VAL A 60 1.12 3.98 12.54
N GLN A 61 -0.14 3.76 12.96
CA GLN A 61 -0.45 2.85 14.06
C GLN A 61 -0.04 1.40 13.76
N THR A 62 -0.26 0.94 12.51
CA THR A 62 0.20 -0.39 12.06
C THR A 62 1.73 -0.48 12.17
N ALA A 63 2.45 0.53 11.63
CA ALA A 63 3.90 0.58 11.66
C ALA A 63 4.45 0.63 13.09
N THR A 64 3.81 1.39 13.99
CA THR A 64 4.21 1.48 15.40
C THR A 64 4.12 0.11 16.07
N ILE A 65 2.98 -0.58 15.95
CA ILE A 65 2.78 -1.92 16.55
C ILE A 65 3.80 -2.93 16.00
N VAL A 66 4.04 -2.92 14.70
CA VAL A 66 5.01 -3.82 14.05
C VAL A 66 6.43 -3.49 14.51
N ALA A 67 6.81 -2.22 14.53
CA ALA A 67 8.14 -1.77 14.93
C ALA A 67 8.46 -2.13 16.39
N GLU A 68 7.52 -1.91 17.32
CA GLU A 68 7.68 -2.26 18.72
C GLU A 68 7.96 -3.76 18.93
N ARG A 69 7.26 -4.63 18.17
CA ARG A 69 7.41 -6.09 18.29
C ARG A 69 8.67 -6.63 17.62
N LEU A 70 9.15 -5.97 16.57
CA LEU A 70 10.33 -6.38 15.83
C LEU A 70 11.62 -5.66 16.29
N GLY A 71 11.53 -4.71 17.22
CA GLY A 71 12.67 -3.92 17.68
C GLY A 71 13.19 -2.95 16.60
N LEU A 72 12.30 -2.42 15.77
CA LEU A 72 12.63 -1.51 14.66
C LEU A 72 12.26 -0.07 14.98
N THR A 73 12.89 0.86 14.26
CA THR A 73 12.38 2.23 14.10
C THR A 73 11.67 2.36 12.76
N TRP A 74 10.74 3.29 12.64
CA TRP A 74 10.03 3.56 11.39
C TRP A 74 10.15 5.01 10.97
N GLN A 75 9.93 5.27 9.67
CA GLN A 75 10.01 6.59 9.05
C GLN A 75 8.76 6.84 8.21
N ILE A 76 8.26 8.09 8.24
CA ILE A 76 7.16 8.50 7.36
C ILE A 76 7.68 8.69 5.95
N GLU A 77 6.92 8.17 4.98
CA GLU A 77 7.16 8.36 3.55
C GLU A 77 5.86 8.73 2.82
N ASN A 78 5.81 9.95 2.29
CA ASN A 78 4.63 10.46 1.58
C ASN A 78 4.33 9.69 0.30
N GLY A 79 5.33 9.07 -0.32
CA GLY A 79 5.16 8.18 -1.46
C GLY A 79 4.21 7.01 -1.19
N LEU A 80 4.07 6.60 0.09
CA LEU A 80 3.23 5.49 0.53
C LEU A 80 1.80 5.90 0.92
N ARG A 81 1.44 7.19 0.87
CA ARG A 81 0.12 7.71 1.24
C ARG A 81 -0.97 7.10 0.35
N GLU A 82 -2.18 6.89 0.91
CA GLU A 82 -3.35 6.56 0.09
C GLU A 82 -3.66 7.72 -0.85
N TYR A 83 -4.16 7.44 -2.02
CA TYR A 83 -4.44 8.50 -2.99
C TYR A 83 -5.65 9.33 -2.60
N ASP A 84 -5.60 10.59 -2.98
CA ASP A 84 -6.67 11.53 -2.73
C ASP A 84 -7.88 11.23 -3.63
N VAL A 85 -9.03 11.00 -3.01
CA VAL A 85 -10.29 10.70 -3.69
C VAL A 85 -11.14 11.95 -3.94
N GLY A 86 -10.60 13.15 -3.64
CA GLY A 86 -11.24 14.43 -3.91
C GLY A 86 -12.64 14.53 -3.31
N ILE A 87 -13.65 14.77 -4.15
CA ILE A 87 -15.05 14.94 -3.74
C ILE A 87 -15.65 13.76 -2.97
N LEU A 88 -15.00 12.60 -2.97
CA LEU A 88 -15.45 11.43 -2.20
C LEU A 88 -14.97 11.45 -0.75
N GLU A 89 -13.99 12.29 -0.39
CA GLU A 89 -13.45 12.32 0.98
C GLU A 89 -14.55 12.54 2.02
N GLY A 90 -14.60 11.68 3.03
CA GLY A 90 -15.59 11.71 4.10
C GLY A 90 -16.99 11.20 3.73
N ARG A 91 -17.23 10.83 2.46
CA ARG A 91 -18.52 10.29 2.03
C ARG A 91 -18.61 8.78 2.31
N ALA A 92 -19.82 8.33 2.63
CA ALA A 92 -20.12 6.90 2.76
C ALA A 92 -20.07 6.20 1.39
N TYR A 93 -19.81 4.89 1.41
CA TYR A 93 -19.99 4.03 0.24
C TYR A 93 -21.50 3.89 -0.01
N ASP A 94 -21.94 4.35 -1.16
CA ASP A 94 -23.29 4.23 -1.65
C ASP A 94 -23.29 4.11 -3.18
N GLU A 95 -24.44 3.92 -3.80
CA GLU A 95 -24.53 3.72 -5.25
C GLU A 95 -23.94 4.90 -6.06
N GLU A 96 -24.08 6.13 -5.56
CA GLU A 96 -23.53 7.32 -6.25
C GLU A 96 -22.02 7.38 -6.14
N THR A 97 -21.48 7.25 -4.92
CA THR A 97 -20.02 7.31 -4.65
C THR A 97 -19.32 6.13 -5.29
N ASP A 98 -19.89 4.93 -5.24
CA ASP A 98 -19.35 3.75 -5.90
C ASP A 98 -19.28 3.91 -7.42
N ARG A 99 -20.32 4.49 -8.03
CA ARG A 99 -20.33 4.77 -9.47
C ARG A 99 -19.18 5.71 -9.86
N ILE A 100 -18.94 6.79 -9.08
CA ILE A 100 -17.86 7.74 -9.34
C ILE A 100 -16.51 7.04 -9.16
N TYR A 101 -16.32 6.32 -8.06
CA TYR A 101 -15.09 5.63 -7.72
C TYR A 101 -14.72 4.58 -8.79
N TRP A 102 -15.67 3.70 -9.13
CA TRP A 102 -15.44 2.64 -10.11
C TRP A 102 -15.30 3.16 -11.54
N HIS A 103 -15.93 4.29 -11.87
CA HIS A 103 -15.72 4.92 -13.17
C HIS A 103 -14.26 5.35 -13.35
N VAL A 104 -13.66 5.99 -12.36
CA VAL A 104 -12.25 6.44 -12.44
C VAL A 104 -11.27 5.27 -12.34
N THR A 105 -11.45 4.38 -11.37
CA THR A 105 -10.53 3.26 -11.19
C THR A 105 -10.54 2.29 -12.37
N ARG A 106 -11.68 2.12 -13.03
CA ARG A 106 -11.77 1.35 -14.28
C ARG A 106 -10.97 1.99 -15.40
N GLN A 107 -11.02 3.32 -15.54
CA GLN A 107 -10.20 4.03 -16.54
C GLN A 107 -8.71 3.75 -16.30
N TRP A 108 -8.25 3.73 -15.04
CA TRP A 108 -6.85 3.38 -14.76
C TRP A 108 -6.51 1.94 -15.12
N MET A 109 -7.36 1.00 -14.74
CA MET A 109 -7.03 -0.42 -14.77
C MET A 109 -7.33 -1.12 -16.10
N GLU A 110 -8.37 -0.66 -16.81
CA GLU A 110 -8.85 -1.29 -18.05
C GLU A 110 -8.53 -0.44 -19.28
N GLU A 111 -8.63 0.90 -19.18
CA GLU A 111 -8.51 1.81 -20.31
C GLU A 111 -7.12 2.46 -20.42
N MET A 112 -6.25 2.23 -19.42
CA MET A 112 -4.91 2.83 -19.33
C MET A 112 -4.93 4.38 -19.37
N ASN A 113 -6.05 4.99 -18.95
CA ASN A 113 -6.18 6.44 -18.84
C ASN A 113 -5.64 6.90 -17.47
N TRP A 114 -4.33 7.03 -17.38
CA TRP A 114 -3.61 7.35 -16.15
C TRP A 114 -3.84 8.78 -15.62
N ASP A 115 -4.43 9.67 -16.43
CA ASP A 115 -4.75 11.04 -16.05
C ASP A 115 -6.18 11.20 -15.49
N ALA A 116 -7.01 10.17 -15.61
CA ALA A 116 -8.33 10.17 -14.99
C ALA A 116 -8.23 10.39 -13.47
N ARG A 117 -9.15 11.16 -12.92
CA ARG A 117 -9.22 11.44 -11.47
C ARG A 117 -10.64 11.74 -11.01
N MET A 118 -10.93 11.50 -9.75
CA MET A 118 -12.10 12.10 -9.09
C MET A 118 -11.88 13.61 -9.02
N GLU A 119 -12.93 14.38 -9.09
CA GLU A 119 -12.84 15.84 -8.97
C GLU A 119 -12.12 16.24 -7.67
N GLY A 120 -11.05 17.04 -7.80
CA GLY A 120 -10.21 17.43 -6.67
C GLY A 120 -9.25 16.36 -6.13
N GLY A 121 -9.24 15.16 -6.73
CA GLY A 121 -8.40 14.04 -6.31
C GLY A 121 -7.11 13.86 -7.13
N GLU A 122 -6.33 12.84 -6.79
CA GLU A 122 -5.13 12.41 -7.51
C GLU A 122 -5.48 11.50 -8.69
N SER A 123 -4.73 11.63 -9.78
CA SER A 123 -4.67 10.66 -10.87
C SER A 123 -3.64 9.57 -10.57
N CYS A 124 -3.66 8.48 -11.36
CA CYS A 124 -2.63 7.45 -11.24
C CYS A 124 -1.22 8.01 -11.54
N ASN A 125 -1.09 8.97 -12.47
CA ASN A 125 0.16 9.66 -12.73
C ASN A 125 0.64 10.51 -11.54
N ASP A 126 -0.27 11.18 -10.80
CA ASP A 126 0.09 11.91 -9.58
C ASP A 126 0.59 10.96 -8.49
N ILE A 127 -0.05 9.79 -8.33
CA ILE A 127 0.38 8.76 -7.40
C ILE A 127 1.78 8.24 -7.79
N ALA A 128 1.99 7.94 -9.06
CA ALA A 128 3.27 7.47 -9.58
C ALA A 128 4.38 8.50 -9.39
N ALA A 129 4.08 9.79 -9.57
CA ALA A 129 5.03 10.89 -9.39
C ALA A 129 5.59 11.00 -7.96
N ARG A 130 4.90 10.47 -6.95
CA ARG A 130 5.40 10.41 -5.56
C ARG A 130 5.91 9.04 -5.15
N PHE A 131 5.31 7.96 -5.66
CA PHE A 131 5.66 6.57 -5.31
C PHE A 131 6.97 6.13 -5.98
N MET A 132 7.11 6.31 -7.30
CA MET A 132 8.27 5.82 -8.04
C MET A 132 9.61 6.47 -7.63
N PRO A 133 9.70 7.79 -7.36
CA PRO A 133 10.91 8.38 -6.81
C PRO A 133 11.29 7.80 -5.44
N PHE A 134 10.32 7.43 -4.60
CA PHE A 134 10.63 6.76 -3.34
C PHE A 134 11.25 5.37 -3.57
N ILE A 135 10.68 4.58 -4.47
CA ILE A 135 11.26 3.26 -4.81
C ILE A 135 12.70 3.42 -5.34
N ARG A 136 12.95 4.40 -6.24
CA ARG A 136 14.31 4.68 -6.73
C ARG A 136 15.28 5.02 -5.61
N ARG A 137 14.89 5.83 -4.62
CA ARG A 137 15.73 6.10 -3.44
C ARG A 137 16.04 4.84 -2.62
N LEU A 138 15.12 3.88 -2.56
CA LEU A 138 15.39 2.59 -1.92
C LEU A 138 16.39 1.76 -2.76
N GLU A 139 16.23 1.75 -4.08
CA GLU A 139 17.18 1.10 -5.00
C GLU A 139 18.58 1.68 -4.88
N ASP A 140 18.73 3.01 -4.88
CA ASP A 140 20.00 3.71 -4.72
C ASP A 140 20.67 3.35 -3.38
N ARG A 141 19.87 3.17 -2.33
CA ARG A 141 20.39 2.93 -0.98
C ARG A 141 20.68 1.46 -0.70
N TYR A 142 19.86 0.55 -1.21
CA TYR A 142 19.86 -0.87 -0.82
C TYR A 142 19.99 -1.83 -2.01
N GLY A 143 19.90 -1.35 -3.25
CA GLY A 143 19.76 -2.20 -4.45
C GLY A 143 20.84 -3.26 -4.59
N GLU A 144 22.09 -2.92 -4.25
CA GLU A 144 23.26 -3.81 -4.33
C GLU A 144 23.47 -4.64 -3.05
N THR A 145 22.46 -4.75 -2.18
CA THR A 145 22.55 -5.48 -0.90
C THR A 145 21.47 -6.55 -0.79
N ASP A 146 21.62 -7.44 0.21
CA ASP A 146 20.56 -8.42 0.59
C ASP A 146 19.56 -7.85 1.59
N ALA A 147 19.43 -6.52 1.67
CA ALA A 147 18.58 -5.84 2.62
C ALA A 147 17.10 -6.17 2.40
N ASN A 148 16.37 -6.38 3.49
CA ASN A 148 14.92 -6.40 3.51
C ASN A 148 14.41 -5.04 3.98
N VAL A 149 13.45 -4.47 3.25
CA VAL A 149 12.80 -3.20 3.61
C VAL A 149 11.30 -3.44 3.75
N LEU A 150 10.73 -3.01 4.87
CA LEU A 150 9.29 -3.13 5.14
C LEU A 150 8.57 -1.81 4.83
N LEU A 151 7.48 -1.90 4.08
CA LEU A 151 6.65 -0.78 3.68
C LEU A 151 5.22 -1.00 4.19
N ILE A 152 4.65 -0.02 4.91
CA ILE A 152 3.24 -0.02 5.32
C ILE A 152 2.48 1.05 4.56
N SER A 153 1.52 0.63 3.74
CA SER A 153 0.77 1.49 2.83
C SER A 153 -0.72 1.12 2.79
N HIS A 154 -1.40 1.38 1.68
CA HIS A 154 -2.85 1.28 1.53
C HIS A 154 -3.24 0.44 0.32
N GLY A 155 -4.45 -0.11 0.37
CA GLY A 155 -4.94 -1.01 -0.66
C GLY A 155 -5.06 -0.36 -2.03
N GLY A 156 -5.56 0.87 -2.09
CA GLY A 156 -5.75 1.58 -3.34
C GLY A 156 -4.41 1.92 -4.02
N THR A 157 -3.53 2.63 -3.29
CA THR A 157 -2.18 2.99 -3.80
C THR A 157 -1.40 1.75 -4.25
N LEU A 158 -1.40 0.67 -3.48
CA LEU A 158 -0.65 -0.54 -3.83
C LEU A 158 -1.22 -1.24 -5.06
N ARG A 159 -2.55 -1.31 -5.22
CA ARG A 159 -3.18 -1.90 -6.41
C ARG A 159 -2.86 -1.12 -7.69
N CYS A 160 -2.75 0.21 -7.60
CA CYS A 160 -2.37 1.04 -8.75
C CYS A 160 -0.88 0.96 -9.07
N MET A 161 -0.02 0.96 -8.06
CA MET A 161 1.43 1.16 -8.26
C MET A 161 2.23 -0.13 -8.42
N LEU A 162 1.84 -1.23 -7.78
CA LEU A 162 2.62 -2.46 -7.85
C LEU A 162 2.63 -3.12 -9.24
N PRO A 163 1.55 -3.08 -10.06
CA PRO A 163 1.62 -3.53 -11.44
C PRO A 163 2.54 -2.69 -12.33
N LEU A 164 2.78 -1.43 -11.98
CA LEU A 164 3.76 -0.59 -12.69
C LEU A 164 5.20 -0.88 -12.24
N LEU A 165 5.37 -1.47 -11.07
CA LEU A 165 6.67 -1.79 -10.49
C LEU A 165 7.11 -3.22 -10.83
N PHE A 166 6.20 -4.19 -10.75
CA PHE A 166 6.51 -5.61 -10.88
C PHE A 166 6.42 -6.08 -12.33
N SER A 167 7.42 -6.82 -12.79
CA SER A 167 7.48 -7.35 -14.15
C SER A 167 6.54 -8.54 -14.40
N ASN A 168 6.05 -9.18 -13.33
CA ASN A 168 5.23 -10.41 -13.40
C ASN A 168 3.82 -10.26 -12.78
N VAL A 169 3.37 -9.03 -12.53
CA VAL A 169 2.01 -8.73 -12.03
C VAL A 169 1.42 -7.64 -12.89
N ASP A 170 0.25 -7.87 -13.45
CA ASP A 170 -0.50 -6.89 -14.22
C ASP A 170 -1.65 -6.26 -13.41
N HIS A 171 -2.30 -5.26 -13.99
CA HIS A 171 -3.41 -4.55 -13.35
C HIS A 171 -4.65 -5.44 -13.18
N ALA A 172 -4.91 -6.36 -14.12
CA ALA A 172 -6.05 -7.27 -14.05
C ALA A 172 -5.92 -8.22 -12.84
N TYR A 173 -4.70 -8.75 -12.61
CA TYR A 173 -4.41 -9.54 -11.41
C TYR A 173 -4.56 -8.69 -10.14
N ALA A 174 -3.90 -7.53 -10.07
CA ALA A 174 -3.92 -6.67 -8.88
C ALA A 174 -5.33 -6.20 -8.48
N LEU A 175 -6.22 -6.03 -9.48
CA LEU A 175 -7.62 -5.64 -9.25
C LEU A 175 -8.40 -6.74 -8.53
N THR A 176 -8.20 -8.00 -8.92
CA THR A 176 -8.98 -9.16 -8.45
C THR A 176 -8.32 -9.94 -7.31
N ALA A 177 -6.99 -9.85 -7.20
CA ALA A 177 -6.24 -10.53 -6.16
C ALA A 177 -6.68 -10.13 -4.75
N SER A 178 -6.79 -11.11 -3.85
CA SER A 178 -7.09 -10.84 -2.45
C SER A 178 -5.95 -10.08 -1.79
N PHE A 179 -6.26 -8.94 -1.20
CA PHE A 179 -5.30 -8.14 -0.44
C PHE A 179 -5.91 -7.71 0.90
N SER A 180 -5.90 -8.64 1.84
CA SER A 180 -6.47 -8.46 3.18
C SER A 180 -5.70 -7.41 3.99
N TYR A 181 -6.32 -6.90 5.06
CA TYR A 181 -5.65 -6.02 6.01
C TYR A 181 -4.43 -6.72 6.62
N ALA A 182 -3.35 -5.96 6.81
CA ALA A 182 -2.08 -6.45 7.34
C ALA A 182 -1.51 -7.68 6.61
N SER A 183 -1.97 -7.98 5.38
CA SER A 183 -1.32 -8.98 4.53
C SER A 183 -0.05 -8.44 3.91
N CYS A 184 0.88 -9.33 3.58
CA CYS A 184 2.20 -8.96 3.08
C CYS A 184 2.39 -9.44 1.64
N ILE A 185 2.88 -8.56 0.79
CA ILE A 185 3.43 -8.82 -0.54
C ILE A 185 4.95 -8.88 -0.38
N VAL A 186 5.60 -9.83 -1.03
CA VAL A 186 7.06 -9.93 -1.04
C VAL A 186 7.54 -9.83 -2.48
N ALA A 187 8.45 -8.92 -2.73
CA ALA A 187 9.09 -8.76 -4.04
C ALA A 187 10.61 -8.69 -3.89
N GLU A 188 11.30 -9.16 -4.91
CA GLU A 188 12.76 -9.16 -4.99
C GLU A 188 13.23 -8.41 -6.23
N ARG A 189 14.30 -7.61 -6.07
CA ARG A 189 14.96 -6.99 -7.19
C ARG A 189 15.87 -8.01 -7.87
N GLN A 190 15.62 -8.27 -9.16
CA GLN A 190 16.39 -9.17 -10.02
C GLN A 190 16.94 -8.37 -11.21
N GLY A 191 18.21 -8.01 -11.16
CA GLY A 191 18.78 -7.03 -12.08
C GLY A 191 18.07 -5.67 -11.93
N ASP A 192 17.54 -5.17 -13.04
CA ASP A 192 16.80 -3.89 -13.06
C ASP A 192 15.28 -4.04 -12.86
N ALA A 193 14.79 -5.27 -12.70
CA ALA A 193 13.37 -5.55 -12.55
C ALA A 193 13.00 -5.92 -11.11
N TRP A 194 11.79 -5.57 -10.71
CA TRP A 194 11.15 -6.11 -9.52
C TRP A 194 10.26 -7.28 -9.87
N VAL A 195 10.44 -8.39 -9.17
CA VAL A 195 9.65 -9.61 -9.34
C VAL A 195 8.86 -9.86 -8.06
N CYS A 196 7.54 -9.97 -8.18
CA CYS A 196 6.68 -10.38 -7.08
C CYS A 196 6.89 -11.87 -6.82
N LEU A 197 7.27 -12.23 -5.59
CA LEU A 197 7.43 -13.61 -5.14
C LEU A 197 6.17 -14.12 -4.44
N ARG A 198 5.44 -13.22 -3.76
CA ARG A 198 4.22 -13.55 -3.04
C ARG A 198 3.29 -12.34 -2.96
N TRP A 199 2.01 -12.57 -3.19
CA TRP A 199 0.95 -11.59 -2.98
C TRP A 199 -0.07 -12.15 -2.00
N GLY A 200 0.01 -11.74 -0.73
CA GLY A 200 -0.79 -12.33 0.33
C GLY A 200 -0.55 -13.83 0.48
N LYS A 201 -1.51 -14.65 0.05
CA LYS A 201 -1.40 -16.13 0.06
C LYS A 201 -0.87 -16.71 -1.25
N ASP A 202 -0.92 -15.95 -2.35
CA ASP A 202 -0.50 -16.40 -3.66
C ASP A 202 1.03 -16.35 -3.78
N VAL A 203 1.63 -17.43 -4.26
CA VAL A 203 3.07 -17.58 -4.47
C VAL A 203 3.33 -17.65 -5.98
N PHE A 204 4.27 -16.81 -6.44
CA PHE A 204 4.70 -16.78 -7.84
C PHE A 204 6.00 -17.58 -7.98
N SER A 205 6.07 -18.37 -9.05
CA SER A 205 7.25 -19.19 -9.43
C SER A 205 8.10 -18.49 -10.49
#